data_8d9c3b08590dc3f92957ebafd40a4210
#
_entry.id   8d9c3b08590dc3f92957ebafd40a4210
#
_cell.length_a   1.000
_cell.length_b   1.000
_cell.length_c   1.000
_cell.angle_alpha   90.00
_cell.angle_beta   90.00
_cell.angle_gamma   90.00
#
_symmetry.space_group_name_H-M   'P 1'
#
loop_
_entity.id
_entity.type
_entity.pdbx_description
1 polymer ?
#
loop_
_entity_poly.entity_id
_entity_poly.type
_entity_poly.pdbx_seq_one_letter_code
_entity_poly.pdbx_strand_id
1 'polypeptide(L)' 'MARMVEIHIRLLHEGTECSRPTQALDLGDGLFKILPTPNYDPSDEVWEFPPESIVRSVVRLSEGTEFLLAVKP' A
#
# COMPACT_ATOMS: atom_id res chain seq x y z
N MET A 1 -7.10 -17.53 -9.25
CA MET A 1 -6.28 -16.51 -9.92
C MET A 1 -6.26 -15.24 -9.08
N ALA A 2 -5.07 -14.74 -8.78
CA ALA A 2 -4.98 -13.54 -7.95
C ALA A 2 -5.38 -12.31 -8.76
N ARG A 3 -6.06 -11.37 -8.10
CA ARG A 3 -6.51 -10.14 -8.71
C ARG A 3 -5.63 -8.98 -8.23
N MET A 4 -5.33 -8.05 -9.13
CA MET A 4 -4.55 -6.87 -8.79
C MET A 4 -5.50 -5.76 -8.33
N VAL A 5 -5.14 -5.10 -7.23
CA VAL A 5 -5.90 -3.96 -6.72
C VAL A 5 -4.93 -2.84 -6.42
N GLU A 6 -5.44 -1.60 -6.41
CA GLU A 6 -4.63 -0.46 -5.97
C GLU A 6 -4.74 -0.35 -4.46
N ILE A 7 -3.60 -0.21 -3.81
CA ILE A 7 -3.54 -0.02 -2.36
C ILE A 7 -2.53 1.09 -2.07
N HIS A 8 -2.78 1.86 -1.02
CA HIS A 8 -1.87 2.95 -0.61
C HIS A 8 -1.00 2.46 0.53
N ILE A 9 0.29 2.78 0.45
CA ILE A 9 1.27 2.43 1.48
C ILE A 9 1.70 3.72 2.15
N ARG A 10 1.62 3.77 3.48
CA ARG A 10 2.07 4.94 4.23
C ARG A 10 3.58 5.09 4.08
N LEU A 11 4.01 6.31 3.82
CA LEU A 11 5.43 6.65 3.75
C LEU A 11 5.91 7.07 5.13
N LEU A 12 7.06 6.53 5.55
CA LEU A 12 7.66 6.85 6.83
C LEU A 12 8.67 7.97 6.66
N HIS A 13 8.98 8.65 7.75
CA HIS A 13 10.02 9.70 7.79
C HIS A 13 9.71 10.91 6.91
N GLU A 14 8.43 11.11 6.57
CA GLU A 14 7.98 12.32 5.91
C GLU A 14 7.49 13.29 6.98
N GLY A 15 7.62 14.58 6.76
CA GLY A 15 7.18 15.59 7.72
C GLY A 15 5.67 15.61 7.94
N THR A 16 4.91 15.13 6.98
CA THR A 16 3.46 15.03 7.05
C THR A 16 3.04 13.61 6.71
N GLU A 17 1.79 13.27 7.03
CA GLU A 17 1.28 11.95 6.69
C GLU A 17 1.08 11.86 5.18
N CYS A 18 1.82 10.97 4.55
CA CYS A 18 1.78 10.74 3.11
C CYS A 18 1.62 9.26 2.82
N SER A 19 1.07 8.96 1.67
CA SER A 19 0.97 7.58 1.20
C SER A 19 1.28 7.52 -0.30
N ARG A 20 1.66 6.32 -0.75
CA ARG A 20 1.98 6.06 -2.15
C ARG A 20 1.06 4.98 -2.68
N PRO A 21 0.31 5.24 -3.78
CA PRO A 21 -0.47 4.16 -4.39
C PRO A 21 0.43 3.17 -5.10
N THR A 22 0.13 1.89 -4.95
CA THR A 22 0.84 0.83 -5.65
C THR A 22 -0.13 -0.30 -5.93
N GLN A 23 0.30 -1.26 -6.74
CA GLN A 23 -0.49 -2.45 -7.00
C GLN A 23 -0.24 -3.50 -5.93
N ALA A 24 -1.25 -4.29 -5.64
CA ALA A 24 -1.12 -5.41 -4.71
C ALA A 24 -1.89 -6.60 -5.26
N LEU A 25 -1.41 -7.79 -4.97
CA LEU A 25 -2.13 -9.01 -5.33
C LEU A 25 -3.11 -9.36 -4.22
N ASP A 26 -4.36 -9.57 -4.58
CA ASP A 26 -5.38 -10.01 -3.65
C ASP A 26 -5.18 -11.52 -3.44
N LEU A 27 -4.73 -11.90 -2.24
CA LEU A 27 -4.44 -13.30 -1.93
C LEU A 27 -5.65 -14.04 -1.38
N GLY A 28 -6.77 -13.34 -1.20
CA GLY A 28 -7.94 -13.92 -0.54
C GLY A 28 -7.87 -13.70 0.97
N ASP A 29 -9.00 -13.91 1.63
CA ASP A 29 -9.11 -13.77 3.09
C ASP A 29 -8.73 -12.38 3.61
N GLY A 30 -8.81 -11.36 2.74
CA GLY A 30 -8.48 -10.01 3.15
C GLY A 30 -6.99 -9.72 3.19
N LEU A 31 -6.16 -10.57 2.60
CA LEU A 31 -4.71 -10.40 2.57
C LEU A 31 -4.25 -9.93 1.19
N PHE A 32 -3.23 -9.09 1.18
CA PHE A 32 -2.69 -8.51 -0.05
C PHE A 32 -1.17 -8.58 -0.01
N LYS A 33 -0.56 -8.88 -1.15
CA LYS A 33 0.89 -8.87 -1.30
C LYS A 33 1.28 -7.59 -2.03
N ILE A 34 2.12 -6.77 -1.41
CA ILE A 34 2.52 -5.49 -1.96
C ILE A 34 3.48 -5.69 -3.12
N LEU A 35 3.25 -4.98 -4.23
CA LEU A 35 4.13 -4.96 -5.38
C LEU A 35 4.79 -3.60 -5.50
N PRO A 36 6.01 -3.51 -6.03
CA PRO A 36 6.67 -2.21 -6.18
C PRO A 36 6.05 -1.38 -7.29
N THR A 37 6.14 -0.04 -7.15
CA THR A 37 5.87 0.84 -8.28
C THR A 37 7.03 0.73 -9.28
N PRO A 38 6.82 1.13 -10.55
CA PRO A 38 7.90 1.07 -11.55
C PRO A 38 9.16 1.85 -11.15
N ASN A 39 8.98 2.93 -10.37
CA ASN A 39 10.09 3.79 -9.95
C ASN A 39 10.43 3.63 -8.47
N TYR A 40 10.06 2.50 -7.88
CA TYR A 40 10.30 2.27 -6.46
C TYR A 40 11.82 2.31 -6.17
N ASP A 41 12.20 3.13 -5.18
CA ASP A 41 13.58 3.26 -4.75
C ASP A 41 13.58 3.37 -3.22
N PRO A 42 14.04 2.35 -2.50
CA PRO A 42 14.02 2.38 -1.03
C PRO A 42 14.93 3.46 -0.43
N SER A 43 15.83 4.05 -1.21
CA SER A 43 16.64 5.15 -0.72
C SER A 43 15.90 6.49 -0.81
N ASP A 44 14.86 6.58 -1.65
CA ASP A 44 14.05 7.79 -1.79
C ASP A 44 12.83 7.77 -0.89
N GLU A 45 12.20 6.62 -0.73
CA GLU A 45 10.98 6.48 0.05
C GLU A 45 11.10 5.29 0.98
N VAL A 46 10.70 5.49 2.24
CA VAL A 46 10.63 4.39 3.18
C VAL A 46 9.16 4.02 3.32
N TRP A 47 8.78 2.87 2.80
CA TRP A 47 7.40 2.38 2.87
C TRP A 47 7.21 1.65 4.21
N GLU A 48 6.06 1.90 4.85
CA GLU A 48 5.72 1.17 6.07
C GLU A 48 5.70 -0.35 5.83
N PHE A 49 5.23 -0.74 4.64
CA PHE A 49 5.22 -2.13 4.21
C PHE A 49 5.90 -2.20 2.85
N PRO A 50 7.17 -2.63 2.80
CA PRO A 50 7.89 -2.66 1.52
C PRO A 50 7.33 -3.72 0.57
N PRO A 51 7.76 -3.70 -0.71
CA PRO A 51 7.33 -4.72 -1.66
C PRO A 51 7.55 -6.12 -1.12
N GLU A 52 6.67 -7.05 -1.47
CA GLU A 52 6.60 -8.45 -1.05
C GLU A 52 6.00 -8.64 0.34
N SER A 53 5.68 -7.56 1.08
CA SER A 53 5.00 -7.68 2.37
C SER A 53 3.57 -8.17 2.17
N ILE A 54 3.10 -8.94 3.14
CA ILE A 54 1.69 -9.37 3.20
C ILE A 54 1.00 -8.46 4.20
N VAL A 55 -0.10 -7.82 3.77
CA VAL A 55 -0.81 -6.83 4.58
C VAL A 55 -2.30 -7.07 4.51
N ARG A 56 -3.04 -6.42 5.41
CA ARG A 56 -4.48 -6.22 5.30
C ARG A 56 -4.71 -4.79 4.86
N SER A 57 -5.97 -4.42 4.66
CA SER A 57 -6.31 -3.06 4.26
C SER A 57 -7.50 -2.54 5.04
N VAL A 58 -7.58 -1.21 5.15
CA VAL A 58 -8.77 -0.52 5.65
C VAL A 58 -9.16 0.53 4.64
N VAL A 59 -10.45 0.85 4.59
CA VAL A 59 -10.94 1.91 3.71
C VAL A 59 -10.72 3.25 4.40
N ARG A 60 -10.11 4.18 3.67
CA ARG A 60 -9.93 5.57 4.11
C ARG A 60 -10.63 6.49 3.15
N LEU A 61 -11.02 7.65 3.63
CA LEU A 61 -11.69 8.67 2.83
C LEU A 61 -10.83 9.93 2.85
N SER A 62 -10.52 10.45 1.67
CA SER A 62 -9.78 11.70 1.56
C SER A 62 -10.42 12.53 0.44
N GLU A 63 -10.86 13.74 0.78
CA GLU A 63 -11.46 14.68 -0.18
C GLU A 63 -12.59 14.03 -0.98
N GLY A 64 -13.43 13.23 -0.31
CA GLY A 64 -14.55 12.57 -0.96
C GLY A 64 -14.20 11.32 -1.75
N THR A 65 -12.95 10.92 -1.77
CA THR A 65 -12.50 9.74 -2.50
C THR A 65 -12.08 8.65 -1.53
N GLU A 66 -12.59 7.44 -1.73
CA GLU A 66 -12.20 6.29 -0.92
C GLU A 66 -10.99 5.61 -1.51
N PHE A 67 -10.11 5.12 -0.63
CA PHE A 67 -8.95 4.33 -1.04
C PHE A 67 -8.64 3.28 0.02
N LEU A 68 -7.91 2.25 -0.39
CA LEU A 68 -7.48 1.20 0.54
C LEU A 68 -6.10 1.59 1.09
N LEU A 69 -5.96 1.54 2.42
CA LEU A 69 -4.68 1.81 3.07
C LEU A 69 -4.16 0.50 3.66
N ALA A 70 -2.92 0.16 3.36
CA ALA A 70 -2.28 -1.03 3.91
C ALA A 70 -2.09 -0.89 5.41
N VAL A 71 -2.44 -1.94 6.14
CA VAL A 71 -2.27 -1.99 7.58
C VAL A 71 -1.70 -3.35 7.97
N LYS A 72 -1.18 -3.41 9.18
CA LYS A 72 -0.61 -4.63 9.73
C LYS A 72 -1.64 -5.76 9.71
N PRO A 73 -1.25 -6.95 9.27
CA PRO A 73 -2.17 -8.09 9.21
C PRO A 73 -2.60 -8.60 10.57
#